data_7e02317d24a172f8be4571ba344393ac
#
_entry.id   7e02317d24a172f8be4571ba344393ac
#
_cell.length_a   1.000
_cell.length_b   1.000
_cell.length_c   1.000
_cell.angle_alpha   90.00
_cell.angle_beta   90.00
_cell.angle_gamma   90.00
#
_symmetry.space_group_name_H-M   'P 1'
#
loop_
_entity.id
_entity.type
_entity.pdbx_description
1 polymer ?
#
loop_
_entity_poly.entity_id
_entity_poly.type
_entity_poly.pdbx_seq_one_letter_code
_entity_poly.pdbx_strand_id
1 'polypeptide(L)'
;MKSIIFKFVFFITVTMFAFNIHAQKFSGKATYISKSKMELGSWGARMSEGQKKEIAARLKNRLEKTYVLNFNNQESTFLEEEKIDAISGATDSWGGYFSRGDHYKNIKNNKIVQSQEFYGKRFLVKDELYAIKWTMGSETKKIGQYTCYKAKAFVPTSELNWYNFSWSDLRANTAKESDDKKPDEKLTVVEAWYTTQIPVTQGPAEYWGLPGLIL
;
A
#
# COMPACT_ATOMS: atom_id res chain seq x y z
N MET A 1 19.10 -61.45 10.19
CA MET A 1 19.48 -60.20 10.87
C MET A 1 20.17 -59.17 9.94
N LYS A 2 21.15 -59.50 9.12
CA LYS A 2 21.84 -58.54 8.22
C LYS A 2 20.87 -57.82 7.24
N SER A 3 19.84 -58.49 6.71
CA SER A 3 18.87 -57.87 5.77
C SER A 3 17.94 -56.84 6.44
N ILE A 4 17.59 -57.05 7.72
CA ILE A 4 16.74 -56.12 8.46
C ILE A 4 17.51 -54.83 8.80
N ILE A 5 18.78 -54.99 9.20
CA ILE A 5 19.64 -53.84 9.48
C ILE A 5 19.85 -53.00 8.23
N PHE A 6 20.06 -53.64 7.07
CA PHE A 6 20.23 -52.93 5.79
C PHE A 6 18.97 -52.14 5.39
N LYS A 7 17.78 -52.72 5.58
CA LYS A 7 16.52 -52.03 5.33
C LYS A 7 16.29 -50.84 6.28
N PHE A 8 16.71 -50.99 7.54
CA PHE A 8 16.57 -49.93 8.54
C PHE A 8 17.55 -48.76 8.27
N VAL A 9 18.78 -49.06 7.90
CA VAL A 9 19.76 -48.05 7.49
C VAL A 9 19.32 -47.29 6.22
N PHE A 10 18.77 -48.03 5.23
CA PHE A 10 18.23 -47.41 4.02
C PHE A 10 17.04 -46.49 4.31
N PHE A 11 16.15 -46.87 5.22
CA PHE A 11 15.02 -46.03 5.62
C PHE A 11 15.45 -44.78 6.35
N ILE A 12 16.46 -44.87 7.21
CA ILE A 12 17.03 -43.69 7.91
C ILE A 12 17.73 -42.74 6.92
N THR A 13 18.46 -43.25 5.94
CA THR A 13 19.09 -42.40 4.91
C THR A 13 18.04 -41.70 4.05
N VAL A 14 16.99 -42.38 3.64
CA VAL A 14 15.88 -41.73 2.86
C VAL A 14 15.18 -40.66 3.68
N THR A 15 14.92 -40.89 4.98
CA THR A 15 14.32 -39.86 5.85
C THR A 15 15.24 -38.67 6.08
N MET A 16 16.56 -38.83 6.19
CA MET A 16 17.50 -37.72 6.30
C MET A 16 17.56 -36.85 5.04
N PHE A 17 17.36 -37.41 3.85
CA PHE A 17 17.29 -36.61 2.60
C PHE A 17 15.98 -35.83 2.47
N ALA A 18 14.88 -36.26 3.12
CA ALA A 18 13.60 -35.56 3.04
C ALA A 18 13.54 -34.23 3.80
N PHE A 19 14.48 -33.97 4.74
CA PHE A 19 14.48 -32.75 5.55
C PHE A 19 15.20 -31.55 4.93
N ASN A 20 15.82 -31.69 3.75
CA ASN A 20 16.44 -30.56 3.06
C ASN A 20 15.48 -29.80 2.12
N ILE A 21 14.21 -29.66 2.51
CA ILE A 21 13.31 -28.74 1.83
C ILE A 21 13.72 -27.33 2.30
N HIS A 22 14.71 -26.75 1.64
CA HIS A 22 14.96 -25.33 1.76
C HIS A 22 13.70 -24.62 1.25
N ALA A 23 12.92 -24.04 2.17
CA ALA A 23 11.84 -23.14 1.79
C ALA A 23 12.45 -22.05 0.91
N GLN A 24 12.21 -22.14 -0.39
CA GLN A 24 12.68 -21.13 -1.35
C GLN A 24 12.17 -19.80 -0.85
N LYS A 25 13.11 -18.83 -0.68
CA LYS A 25 12.73 -17.47 -0.28
C LYS A 25 11.88 -16.90 -1.40
N PHE A 26 10.57 -16.96 -1.22
CA PHE A 26 9.65 -16.39 -2.17
C PHE A 26 9.82 -14.87 -2.17
N SER A 27 10.10 -14.29 -3.32
CA SER A 27 10.18 -12.85 -3.53
C SER A 27 9.59 -12.48 -4.87
N GLY A 28 9.05 -11.28 -4.97
CA GLY A 28 8.41 -10.82 -6.19
C GLY A 28 8.46 -9.30 -6.32
N LYS A 29 8.08 -8.85 -7.51
CA LYS A 29 7.93 -7.44 -7.88
C LYS A 29 6.56 -7.24 -8.51
N ALA A 30 5.82 -6.22 -8.06
CA ALA A 30 4.55 -5.81 -8.64
C ALA A 30 4.58 -4.30 -8.94
N THR A 31 4.01 -3.91 -10.07
CA THR A 31 3.91 -2.49 -10.47
C THR A 31 2.46 -2.04 -10.33
N TYR A 32 2.26 -0.91 -9.68
CA TYR A 32 0.95 -0.30 -9.44
C TYR A 32 0.86 1.05 -10.11
N ILE A 33 -0.28 1.33 -10.72
CA ILE A 33 -0.60 2.65 -11.26
C ILE A 33 -1.61 3.31 -10.33
N SER A 34 -1.20 4.37 -9.67
CA SER A 34 -2.09 5.20 -8.85
C SER A 34 -2.74 6.25 -9.72
N LYS A 35 -4.07 6.39 -9.60
CA LYS A 35 -4.85 7.45 -10.25
C LYS A 35 -5.67 8.17 -9.21
N SER A 36 -5.31 9.41 -8.93
CA SER A 36 -6.05 10.29 -8.03
C SER A 36 -7.04 11.14 -8.82
N LYS A 37 -8.19 11.40 -8.24
CA LYS A 37 -9.16 12.36 -8.77
C LYS A 37 -9.10 13.63 -7.94
N MET A 38 -9.00 14.78 -8.61
CA MET A 38 -9.12 16.06 -7.94
C MET A 38 -10.55 16.57 -8.04
N GLU A 39 -11.17 16.79 -6.88
CA GLU A 39 -12.46 17.45 -6.80
C GLU A 39 -12.23 18.96 -6.72
N LEU A 40 -12.70 19.67 -7.74
CA LEU A 40 -12.55 21.12 -7.86
C LEU A 40 -13.54 21.91 -6.98
N GLY A 41 -14.44 21.21 -6.28
CA GLY A 41 -15.43 21.81 -5.38
C GLY A 41 -16.28 22.92 -6.04
N SER A 42 -16.65 23.91 -5.27
CA SER A 42 -17.43 25.06 -5.73
C SER A 42 -16.72 25.90 -6.79
N TRP A 43 -15.38 25.89 -6.82
CA TRP A 43 -14.58 26.56 -7.83
C TRP A 43 -14.74 25.88 -9.20
N GLY A 44 -14.73 24.56 -9.24
CA GLY A 44 -14.95 23.79 -10.46
C GLY A 44 -16.37 23.91 -11.04
N ALA A 45 -17.37 24.22 -10.23
CA ALA A 45 -18.75 24.44 -10.69
C ALA A 45 -18.87 25.64 -11.63
N ARG A 46 -17.95 26.61 -11.57
CA ARG A 46 -17.91 27.82 -12.41
C ARG A 46 -17.07 27.67 -13.67
N MET A 47 -16.46 26.51 -13.86
CA MET A 47 -15.56 26.26 -14.99
C MET A 47 -16.27 25.55 -16.13
N SER A 48 -15.87 25.91 -17.36
CA SER A 48 -16.25 25.16 -18.56
C SER A 48 -15.60 23.77 -18.57
N GLU A 49 -16.20 22.80 -19.25
CA GLU A 49 -15.61 21.47 -19.42
C GLU A 49 -14.25 21.51 -20.12
N GLY A 50 -14.04 22.47 -21.01
CA GLY A 50 -12.72 22.70 -21.65
C GLY A 50 -11.65 23.08 -20.62
N GLN A 51 -11.96 24.01 -19.72
CA GLN A 51 -11.04 24.42 -18.64
C GLN A 51 -10.75 23.28 -17.66
N LYS A 52 -11.77 22.50 -17.27
CA LYS A 52 -11.59 21.32 -16.43
C LYS A 52 -10.64 20.29 -17.07
N LYS A 53 -10.84 20.04 -18.39
CA LYS A 53 -10.00 19.12 -19.16
C LYS A 53 -8.55 19.61 -19.25
N GLU A 54 -8.34 20.90 -19.44
CA GLU A 54 -6.99 21.50 -19.49
C GLU A 54 -6.28 21.37 -18.14
N ILE A 55 -6.97 21.65 -17.02
CA ILE A 55 -6.43 21.49 -15.68
C ILE A 55 -6.09 20.02 -15.41
N ALA A 56 -6.98 19.10 -15.77
CA ALA A 56 -6.74 17.67 -15.61
C ALA A 56 -5.51 17.21 -16.42
N ALA A 57 -5.33 17.74 -17.65
CA ALA A 57 -4.16 17.43 -18.47
C ALA A 57 -2.85 17.95 -17.86
N ARG A 58 -2.84 19.18 -17.33
CA ARG A 58 -1.67 19.75 -16.62
C ARG A 58 -1.31 18.98 -15.36
N LEU A 59 -2.32 18.48 -14.65
CA LEU A 59 -2.14 17.75 -13.39
C LEU A 59 -1.94 16.25 -13.58
N LYS A 60 -2.02 15.75 -14.82
CA LYS A 60 -1.96 14.32 -15.11
C LYS A 60 -0.75 13.64 -14.45
N ASN A 61 0.44 14.20 -14.62
CA ASN A 61 1.69 13.64 -14.08
C ASN A 61 1.72 13.66 -12.55
N ARG A 62 0.91 14.50 -11.90
CA ARG A 62 0.77 14.58 -10.45
C ARG A 62 -0.29 13.62 -9.91
N LEU A 63 -1.34 13.41 -10.70
CA LEU A 63 -2.48 12.56 -10.33
C LEU A 63 -2.30 11.10 -10.73
N GLU A 64 -1.46 10.82 -11.74
CA GLU A 64 -1.12 9.48 -12.20
C GLU A 64 0.34 9.18 -11.89
N LYS A 65 0.57 8.27 -10.95
CA LYS A 65 1.90 7.86 -10.50
C LYS A 65 2.07 6.36 -10.62
N THR A 66 3.28 5.93 -10.93
CA THR A 66 3.65 4.53 -10.96
C THR A 66 4.47 4.18 -9.72
N TYR A 67 4.15 3.08 -9.09
CA TYR A 67 4.84 2.57 -7.92
C TYR A 67 5.28 1.13 -8.13
N VAL A 68 6.39 0.78 -7.49
CA VAL A 68 6.95 -0.57 -7.49
C VAL A 68 6.92 -1.13 -6.09
N LEU A 69 6.24 -2.25 -5.91
CA LEU A 69 6.28 -3.07 -4.72
C LEU A 69 7.28 -4.21 -4.93
N ASN A 70 8.39 -4.20 -4.20
CA ASN A 70 9.24 -5.38 -4.07
C ASN A 70 8.90 -6.06 -2.75
N PHE A 71 8.70 -7.36 -2.76
CA PHE A 71 8.19 -8.05 -1.57
C PHE A 71 8.75 -9.45 -1.42
N ASN A 72 8.75 -9.92 -0.19
CA ASN A 72 8.87 -11.31 0.20
C ASN A 72 7.77 -11.67 1.21
N ASN A 73 7.83 -12.84 1.84
CA ASN A 73 6.82 -13.27 2.80
C ASN A 73 6.72 -12.39 4.06
N GLN A 74 7.76 -11.63 4.39
CA GLN A 74 7.84 -10.88 5.64
C GLN A 74 7.98 -9.37 5.44
N GLU A 75 8.60 -8.95 4.35
CA GLU A 75 8.99 -7.57 4.11
C GLU A 75 8.59 -7.10 2.73
N SER A 76 8.36 -5.81 2.61
CA SER A 76 8.15 -5.16 1.32
C SER A 76 8.65 -3.73 1.32
N THR A 77 9.07 -3.27 0.13
CA THR A 77 9.32 -1.85 -0.16
C THR A 77 8.37 -1.40 -1.26
N PHE A 78 7.76 -0.25 -1.07
CA PHE A 78 6.86 0.37 -2.02
C PHE A 78 7.41 1.74 -2.37
N LEU A 79 7.90 1.89 -3.61
CA LEU A 79 8.68 3.03 -4.07
C LEU A 79 8.00 3.66 -5.27
N GLU A 80 7.99 4.99 -5.34
CA GLU A 80 7.56 5.69 -6.55
C GLU A 80 8.61 5.48 -7.67
N GLU A 81 8.15 5.11 -8.86
CA GLU A 81 8.99 5.05 -10.05
C GLU A 81 9.11 6.45 -10.62
N GLU A 82 10.25 7.09 -10.39
CA GLU A 82 10.52 8.43 -10.91
C GLU A 82 10.55 8.41 -12.43
N LYS A 83 9.64 9.15 -13.06
CA LYS A 83 9.72 9.45 -14.48
C LYS A 83 10.67 10.63 -14.65
N ILE A 84 11.77 10.40 -15.36
CA ILE A 84 12.67 11.48 -15.76
C ILE A 84 11.96 12.22 -16.91
N ASP A 85 11.18 13.23 -16.59
CA ASP A 85 10.61 14.16 -17.56
C ASP A 85 11.70 15.13 -18.01
N ALA A 86 12.44 14.74 -19.04
CA ALA A 86 13.61 15.46 -19.54
C ALA A 86 13.29 16.82 -20.22
N ILE A 87 12.05 17.23 -20.37
CA ILE A 87 11.70 18.35 -21.26
C ILE A 87 10.85 19.45 -20.60
N SER A 88 10.15 19.23 -19.49
CA SER A 88 9.19 20.25 -19.02
C SER A 88 9.70 21.20 -17.96
N GLY A 89 10.89 21.01 -17.40
CA GLY A 89 11.42 21.90 -16.34
C GLY A 89 10.53 22.03 -15.11
N ALA A 90 9.44 21.27 -15.07
CA ALA A 90 8.47 21.25 -13.99
C ALA A 90 8.94 20.27 -12.89
N THR A 91 10.16 20.47 -12.40
CA THR A 91 10.56 20.06 -11.06
C THR A 91 9.88 21.01 -10.07
N ASP A 92 8.57 21.14 -10.22
CA ASP A 92 7.76 21.88 -9.29
C ASP A 92 7.80 21.15 -7.95
N SER A 93 8.44 21.77 -6.97
CA SER A 93 8.37 21.42 -5.53
C SER A 93 6.92 21.25 -5.03
N TRP A 94 5.96 21.78 -5.78
CA TRP A 94 4.51 21.61 -5.58
C TRP A 94 4.04 20.16 -5.72
N GLY A 95 4.72 19.32 -6.48
CA GLY A 95 4.37 17.91 -6.67
C GLY A 95 4.81 17.01 -5.51
N GLY A 96 5.84 17.37 -4.77
CA GLY A 96 6.34 16.62 -3.60
C GLY A 96 5.31 16.49 -2.49
N TYR A 97 4.41 17.48 -2.34
CA TYR A 97 3.36 17.46 -1.30
C TYR A 97 2.27 16.41 -1.52
N PHE A 98 2.20 15.81 -2.69
CA PHE A 98 1.20 14.78 -3.02
C PHE A 98 1.81 13.39 -3.19
N SER A 99 3.09 13.23 -2.94
CA SER A 99 3.76 11.93 -2.95
C SER A 99 3.56 11.23 -1.62
N ARG A 100 3.15 9.95 -1.67
CA ARG A 100 3.05 9.13 -0.46
C ARG A 100 4.41 8.84 0.18
N GLY A 101 5.50 9.16 -0.52
CA GLY A 101 6.86 8.80 -0.13
C GLY A 101 7.11 7.28 -0.22
N ASP A 102 8.32 6.92 0.13
CA ASP A 102 8.74 5.52 0.12
C ASP A 102 8.26 4.81 1.39
N HIS A 103 7.77 3.58 1.24
CA HIS A 103 7.32 2.75 2.35
C HIS A 103 8.15 1.49 2.45
N TYR A 104 8.58 1.17 3.66
CA TYR A 104 9.08 -0.14 4.02
C TYR A 104 8.14 -0.76 5.05
N LYS A 105 7.70 -1.99 4.81
CA LYS A 105 6.88 -2.79 5.75
C LYS A 105 7.62 -4.03 6.19
N ASN A 106 7.52 -4.37 7.47
CA ASN A 106 7.96 -5.64 8.02
C ASN A 106 6.82 -6.24 8.83
N ILE A 107 6.10 -7.21 8.23
CA ILE A 107 4.91 -7.82 8.82
C ILE A 107 5.28 -8.65 10.05
N LYS A 108 6.43 -9.34 10.00
CA LYS A 108 6.89 -10.16 11.13
C LYS A 108 7.14 -9.34 12.40
N ASN A 109 7.68 -8.14 12.23
CA ASN A 109 8.05 -7.25 13.33
C ASN A 109 6.97 -6.18 13.61
N ASN A 110 5.82 -6.23 12.91
CA ASN A 110 4.74 -5.25 13.02
C ASN A 110 5.22 -3.81 12.86
N LYS A 111 6.03 -3.54 11.82
CA LYS A 111 6.65 -2.21 11.61
C LYS A 111 6.40 -1.67 10.22
N ILE A 112 6.13 -0.38 10.16
CA ILE A 112 6.14 0.42 8.93
C ILE A 112 7.13 1.56 9.09
N VAL A 113 7.85 1.87 8.01
CA VAL A 113 8.75 3.03 7.94
C VAL A 113 8.42 3.78 6.66
N GLN A 114 8.15 5.07 6.78
CA GLN A 114 7.77 5.93 5.67
C GLN A 114 8.74 7.10 5.55
N SER A 115 9.21 7.36 4.34
CA SER A 115 9.93 8.59 4.02
C SER A 115 8.92 9.66 3.65
N GLN A 116 8.92 10.76 4.36
CA GLN A 116 7.96 11.85 4.17
C GLN A 116 8.70 13.18 4.01
N GLU A 117 8.20 14.02 3.12
CA GLU A 117 8.73 15.37 2.94
C GLU A 117 7.69 16.40 3.37
N PHE A 118 8.13 17.33 4.24
CA PHE A 118 7.32 18.43 4.71
C PHE A 118 8.12 19.72 4.70
N TYR A 119 7.69 20.71 3.94
CA TYR A 119 8.39 21.98 3.71
C TYR A 119 9.88 21.82 3.34
N GLY A 120 10.18 20.90 2.40
CA GLY A 120 11.54 20.62 1.93
C GLY A 120 12.44 19.88 2.94
N LYS A 121 11.89 19.45 4.08
CA LYS A 121 12.58 18.60 5.05
C LYS A 121 12.07 17.17 4.94
N ARG A 122 13.00 16.22 4.84
CA ARG A 122 12.68 14.79 4.80
C ARG A 122 12.68 14.22 6.21
N PHE A 123 11.62 13.48 6.52
CA PHE A 123 11.42 12.79 7.79
C PHE A 123 11.29 11.30 7.54
N LEU A 124 11.88 10.52 8.42
CA LEU A 124 11.68 9.08 8.46
C LEU A 124 10.72 8.77 9.61
N VAL A 125 9.46 8.51 9.26
CA VAL A 125 8.42 8.16 10.23
C VAL A 125 8.43 6.65 10.43
N LYS A 126 8.54 6.24 11.69
CA LYS A 126 8.51 4.83 12.10
C LYS A 126 7.29 4.62 12.96
N ASP A 127 6.49 3.62 12.59
CA ASP A 127 5.24 3.31 13.28
C ASP A 127 4.98 1.80 13.27
N GLU A 128 3.93 1.38 13.97
CA GLU A 128 3.38 0.04 13.88
C GLU A 128 2.42 -0.08 12.68
N LEU A 129 2.34 -1.29 12.14
CA LEU A 129 1.39 -1.59 11.07
C LEU A 129 -0.04 -1.57 11.62
N TYR A 130 -0.90 -0.74 11.06
CA TYR A 130 -2.31 -0.76 11.41
C TYR A 130 -2.95 -2.09 11.01
N ALA A 131 -3.64 -2.73 11.95
CA ALA A 131 -4.32 -4.01 11.74
C ALA A 131 -5.65 -3.78 11.00
N ILE A 132 -5.64 -3.91 9.67
CA ILE A 132 -6.82 -3.71 8.84
C ILE A 132 -7.78 -4.90 8.99
N LYS A 133 -9.03 -4.60 9.40
CA LYS A 133 -10.09 -5.62 9.52
C LYS A 133 -10.80 -5.80 8.19
N TRP A 134 -10.37 -6.79 7.41
CA TRP A 134 -10.94 -7.10 6.11
C TRP A 134 -12.20 -7.95 6.21
N THR A 135 -13.23 -7.57 5.45
CA THR A 135 -14.42 -8.38 5.19
C THR A 135 -14.29 -8.96 3.79
N MET A 136 -14.23 -10.29 3.70
CA MET A 136 -14.08 -10.99 2.42
C MET A 136 -15.41 -10.97 1.66
N GLY A 137 -15.36 -10.60 0.38
CA GLY A 137 -16.50 -10.65 -0.54
C GLY A 137 -16.49 -11.92 -1.39
N SER A 138 -17.63 -12.19 -2.05
CA SER A 138 -17.76 -13.30 -3.01
C SER A 138 -17.48 -12.88 -4.46
N GLU A 139 -17.29 -11.59 -4.70
CA GLU A 139 -17.02 -11.07 -6.05
C GLU A 139 -15.63 -11.49 -6.53
N THR A 140 -15.54 -11.91 -7.79
CA THR A 140 -14.29 -12.28 -8.43
C THR A 140 -14.10 -11.53 -9.73
N LYS A 141 -12.85 -11.24 -10.08
CA LYS A 141 -12.48 -10.71 -11.41
C LYS A 141 -11.09 -11.19 -11.81
N LYS A 142 -10.78 -11.12 -13.09
CA LYS A 142 -9.41 -11.34 -13.58
C LYS A 142 -8.66 -10.01 -13.64
N ILE A 143 -7.45 -9.98 -13.08
CA ILE A 143 -6.46 -8.89 -13.24
C ILE A 143 -5.22 -9.52 -13.87
N GLY A 144 -4.96 -9.19 -15.12
CA GLY A 144 -3.96 -9.90 -15.90
C GLY A 144 -4.29 -11.40 -15.99
N GLN A 145 -3.34 -12.24 -15.58
CA GLN A 145 -3.51 -13.68 -15.54
C GLN A 145 -4.11 -14.22 -14.22
N TYR A 146 -4.25 -13.36 -13.21
CA TYR A 146 -4.65 -13.77 -11.86
C TYR A 146 -6.16 -13.67 -11.66
N THR A 147 -6.74 -14.68 -11.00
CA THR A 147 -8.10 -14.60 -10.46
C THR A 147 -8.03 -13.92 -9.10
N CYS A 148 -8.76 -12.81 -8.97
CA CYS A 148 -8.77 -11.98 -7.78
C CYS A 148 -10.12 -11.98 -7.11
N TYR A 149 -10.09 -11.90 -5.78
CA TYR A 149 -11.25 -11.84 -4.90
C TYR A 149 -11.34 -10.45 -4.28
N LYS A 150 -12.55 -9.98 -4.05
CA LYS A 150 -12.80 -8.67 -3.45
C LYS A 150 -12.81 -8.76 -1.92
N ALA A 151 -12.20 -7.78 -1.28
CA ALA A 151 -12.34 -7.55 0.16
C ALA A 151 -12.63 -6.07 0.42
N LYS A 152 -13.31 -5.77 1.53
CA LYS A 152 -13.62 -4.42 1.99
C LYS A 152 -13.15 -4.24 3.42
N ALA A 153 -12.74 -3.03 3.75
CA ALA A 153 -12.44 -2.62 5.12
C ALA A 153 -12.93 -1.19 5.37
N PHE A 154 -13.22 -0.90 6.63
CA PHE A 154 -13.44 0.46 7.12
C PHE A 154 -12.22 0.83 7.96
N VAL A 155 -11.48 1.81 7.50
CA VAL A 155 -10.23 2.23 8.14
C VAL A 155 -10.35 3.68 8.58
N PRO A 156 -9.90 4.03 9.79
CA PRO A 156 -9.84 5.42 10.20
C PRO A 156 -9.11 6.26 9.17
N THR A 157 -9.70 7.38 8.78
CA THR A 157 -9.09 8.24 7.75
C THR A 157 -7.73 8.77 8.19
N SER A 158 -7.52 8.95 9.49
CA SER A 158 -6.24 9.33 10.10
C SER A 158 -5.12 8.35 9.80
N GLU A 159 -5.42 7.04 9.73
CA GLU A 159 -4.44 5.99 9.43
C GLU A 159 -4.01 5.96 7.95
N LEU A 160 -4.83 6.53 7.06
CA LEU A 160 -4.59 6.49 5.61
C LEU A 160 -4.08 7.82 5.03
N ASN A 161 -4.39 8.93 5.66
CA ASN A 161 -4.24 10.27 5.09
C ASN A 161 -3.68 11.26 6.11
N TRP A 162 -2.54 10.93 6.73
CA TRP A 162 -1.85 11.90 7.60
C TRP A 162 -1.49 13.21 6.89
N TYR A 163 -1.29 13.19 5.56
CA TYR A 163 -0.98 14.37 4.74
C TYR A 163 -2.22 15.19 4.32
N ASN A 164 -3.43 14.69 4.56
CA ASN A 164 -4.66 15.50 4.51
C ASN A 164 -4.79 16.42 5.75
N PHE A 165 -3.67 16.68 6.39
CA PHE A 165 -3.53 17.63 7.44
C PHE A 165 -4.04 18.99 6.98
N SER A 166 -5.15 19.42 7.54
CA SER A 166 -5.74 20.73 7.31
C SER A 166 -5.52 21.60 8.53
N TRP A 167 -4.98 22.80 8.31
CA TRP A 167 -4.87 23.80 9.37
C TRP A 167 -6.25 24.15 9.98
N SER A 168 -7.35 23.98 9.23
CA SER A 168 -8.71 24.13 9.74
C SER A 168 -9.05 23.05 10.76
N ASP A 169 -8.60 21.81 10.54
CA ASP A 169 -8.88 20.69 11.44
C ASP A 169 -8.09 20.82 12.75
N LEU A 170 -6.85 21.32 12.69
CA LEU A 170 -6.08 21.65 13.90
C LEU A 170 -6.75 22.72 14.73
N ARG A 171 -7.19 23.82 14.10
CA ARG A 171 -7.87 24.89 14.82
C ARG A 171 -9.20 24.42 15.41
N ALA A 172 -9.93 23.56 14.68
CA ALA A 172 -11.18 22.97 15.18
C ALA A 172 -10.93 22.05 16.37
N ASN A 173 -9.84 21.28 16.37
CA ASN A 173 -9.48 20.40 17.48
C ASN A 173 -8.99 21.17 18.72
N THR A 174 -8.20 22.24 18.53
CA THR A 174 -7.78 23.10 19.66
C THR A 174 -8.93 23.91 20.27
N ALA A 175 -9.98 24.20 19.49
CA ALA A 175 -11.17 24.90 20.01
C ALA A 175 -12.18 23.94 20.71
N LYS A 176 -12.03 22.61 20.51
CA LYS A 176 -12.92 21.59 21.09
C LYS A 176 -12.37 20.90 22.35
N GLU A 177 -11.23 21.32 22.86
CA GLU A 177 -10.63 20.75 24.06
C GLU A 177 -11.47 20.99 25.36
N SER A 178 -12.62 21.67 25.23
CA SER A 178 -13.54 21.96 26.34
C SER A 178 -14.83 21.11 26.37
N ASP A 179 -15.03 20.18 25.43
CA ASP A 179 -16.22 19.33 25.42
C ASP A 179 -15.82 17.85 25.28
N ASP A 180 -16.18 17.02 26.26
CA ASP A 180 -15.89 15.58 26.41
C ASP A 180 -16.47 14.67 25.29
N LYS A 181 -16.81 15.20 24.14
CA LYS A 181 -17.20 14.42 22.96
C LYS A 181 -15.97 14.09 22.13
N LYS A 182 -15.52 12.81 22.19
CA LYS A 182 -14.64 12.27 21.14
C LYS A 182 -15.17 12.68 19.77
N PRO A 183 -14.37 13.33 18.92
CA PRO A 183 -14.81 13.65 17.57
C PRO A 183 -15.18 12.33 16.86
N ASP A 184 -16.29 12.33 16.13
CA ASP A 184 -16.71 11.18 15.32
C ASP A 184 -15.56 10.80 14.40
N GLU A 185 -15.00 9.62 14.61
CA GLU A 185 -13.88 9.12 13.85
C GLU A 185 -14.31 8.89 12.41
N LYS A 186 -13.79 9.72 11.49
CA LYS A 186 -14.10 9.60 10.07
C LYS A 186 -13.50 8.31 9.53
N LEU A 187 -14.33 7.42 8.99
CA LEU A 187 -13.92 6.17 8.38
C LEU A 187 -13.85 6.29 6.86
N THR A 188 -12.80 5.73 6.28
CA THR A 188 -12.65 5.57 4.83
C THR A 188 -12.95 4.13 4.44
N VAL A 189 -13.79 3.95 3.43
CA VAL A 189 -14.06 2.64 2.85
C VAL A 189 -12.93 2.28 1.90
N VAL A 190 -12.27 1.15 2.17
CA VAL A 190 -11.21 0.60 1.34
C VAL A 190 -11.73 -0.67 0.65
N GLU A 191 -11.68 -0.71 -0.66
CA GLU A 191 -11.94 -1.91 -1.46
C GLU A 191 -10.63 -2.42 -2.03
N ALA A 192 -10.34 -3.70 -1.81
CA ALA A 192 -9.13 -4.35 -2.29
C ALA A 192 -9.48 -5.57 -3.13
N TRP A 193 -8.66 -5.83 -4.14
CA TRP A 193 -8.66 -7.05 -4.92
C TRP A 193 -7.37 -7.79 -4.66
N TYR A 194 -7.45 -9.05 -4.25
CA TYR A 194 -6.28 -9.86 -3.91
C TYR A 194 -6.32 -11.21 -4.61
N THR A 195 -5.16 -11.80 -4.82
CA THR A 195 -5.04 -13.13 -5.42
C THR A 195 -4.31 -14.11 -4.50
N THR A 196 -4.93 -15.26 -4.26
CA THR A 196 -4.31 -16.35 -3.50
C THR A 196 -3.28 -17.15 -4.30
N GLN A 197 -3.19 -16.90 -5.61
CA GLN A 197 -2.16 -17.51 -6.47
C GLN A 197 -0.74 -16.99 -6.12
N ILE A 198 -0.66 -15.84 -5.45
CA ILE A 198 0.55 -15.29 -4.87
C ILE A 198 0.33 -15.24 -3.35
N PRO A 199 0.75 -16.28 -2.60
CA PRO A 199 0.35 -16.46 -1.19
C PRO A 199 1.22 -15.62 -0.24
N VAL A 200 1.18 -14.30 -0.40
CA VAL A 200 1.83 -13.32 0.49
C VAL A 200 0.79 -12.33 1.00
N THR A 201 0.91 -11.91 2.23
CA THR A 201 -0.02 -10.95 2.85
C THR A 201 0.37 -9.50 2.58
N GLN A 202 1.06 -9.24 1.46
CA GLN A 202 1.57 -7.94 1.07
C GLN A 202 0.60 -7.19 0.15
N GLY A 203 0.76 -5.87 0.11
CA GLY A 203 0.01 -4.99 -0.77
C GLY A 203 0.69 -3.63 -0.90
N PRO A 204 0.16 -2.73 -1.73
CA PRO A 204 0.71 -1.39 -1.95
C PRO A 204 0.62 -0.54 -0.68
N ALA A 205 1.55 0.40 -0.50
CA ALA A 205 1.60 1.37 0.59
C ALA A 205 1.36 0.70 1.98
N GLU A 206 0.43 1.23 2.78
CA GLU A 206 0.03 0.74 4.11
C GLU A 206 -0.84 -0.52 4.08
N TYR A 207 -1.34 -0.94 2.90
CA TYR A 207 -2.28 -2.06 2.81
C TYR A 207 -1.59 -3.42 2.92
N TRP A 208 -2.16 -4.31 3.72
CA TRP A 208 -1.66 -5.66 3.96
C TRP A 208 -2.71 -6.56 4.66
N GLY A 209 -2.39 -7.82 4.88
CA GLY A 209 -3.18 -8.71 5.78
C GLY A 209 -4.23 -9.56 5.07
N LEU A 210 -4.39 -9.48 3.74
CA LEU A 210 -5.22 -10.41 2.98
C LEU A 210 -4.46 -11.73 2.70
N PRO A 211 -5.15 -12.87 2.50
CA PRO A 211 -4.52 -14.17 2.28
C PRO A 211 -3.95 -14.33 0.86
N GLY A 212 -3.38 -13.26 0.31
CA GLY A 212 -2.79 -13.19 -1.01
C GLY A 212 -2.37 -11.77 -1.34
N LEU A 213 -1.57 -11.61 -2.41
CA LEU A 213 -1.10 -10.29 -2.85
C LEU A 213 -2.29 -9.41 -3.23
N ILE A 214 -2.34 -8.21 -2.70
CA ILE A 214 -3.29 -7.16 -3.11
C ILE A 214 -2.82 -6.58 -4.45
N LEU A 215 -3.71 -6.55 -5.45
CA LEU A 215 -3.44 -6.09 -6.82
C LEU A 215 -4.21 -4.82 -7.17
#